data_64b5d398fea9cd2402932f063195c49b
#
_entry.id   64b5d398fea9cd2402932f063195c49b
#
_cell.length_a   1.000
_cell.length_b   1.000
_cell.length_c   1.000
_cell.angle_alpha   90.00
_cell.angle_beta   90.00
_cell.angle_gamma   90.00
#
_symmetry.space_group_name_H-M   'P 1'
#
loop_
_entity.id
_entity.type
_entity.pdbx_description
1 polymer ?
#
loop_
_entity_poly.entity_id
_entity_poly.type
_entity_poly.pdbx_seq_one_letter_code
_entity_poly.pdbx_strand_id
1 'polypeptide(L)'
;NYNCCFDLGDDIEICENCNIAMNVHFINGTHEIGEENRRAAQGITKRIVVGAGSWIGADTIIMPGVTIGKGVVIGTGSLITTDLEDNAIYFGRPARLYKKL
;
A
#
# COMPACT_ATOMS: atom_id res chain seq x y z
N ASN A 1 -1.89 1.52 -13.94
CA ASN A 1 -1.01 2.26 -14.81
C ASN A 1 0.22 1.43 -15.18
N TYR A 2 1.25 2.03 -15.78
CA TYR A 2 2.40 1.25 -16.28
C TYR A 2 3.20 0.65 -15.14
N ASN A 3 3.64 -0.60 -15.35
CA ASN A 3 4.53 -1.33 -14.43
C ASN A 3 4.01 -1.45 -13.00
N CYS A 4 2.71 -1.42 -12.80
CA CYS A 4 2.16 -1.72 -11.49
C CYS A 4 2.27 -3.21 -11.22
N CYS A 5 2.73 -3.57 -10.03
CA CYS A 5 2.88 -4.95 -9.60
C CYS A 5 1.85 -5.26 -8.51
N PHE A 6 1.09 -6.33 -8.74
CA PHE A 6 0.08 -6.79 -7.80
C PHE A 6 0.46 -8.19 -7.34
N ASP A 7 0.75 -8.33 -6.06
CA ASP A 7 0.94 -9.65 -5.47
C ASP A 7 -0.44 -10.30 -5.37
N LEU A 8 -0.57 -11.51 -5.85
CA LEU A 8 -1.86 -12.20 -5.92
C LEU A 8 -2.11 -13.17 -4.78
N GLY A 9 -1.38 -13.03 -3.67
CA GLY A 9 -1.57 -13.89 -2.50
C GLY A 9 -2.88 -13.66 -1.76
N ASP A 10 -3.47 -12.47 -1.89
CA ASP A 10 -4.74 -12.12 -1.26
C ASP A 10 -5.45 -11.07 -2.11
N ASP A 11 -6.63 -10.64 -1.68
CA ASP A 11 -7.41 -9.65 -2.40
C ASP A 11 -6.77 -8.28 -2.35
N ILE A 12 -6.85 -7.57 -3.47
CA ILE A 12 -6.52 -6.16 -3.56
C ILE A 12 -7.77 -5.47 -4.09
N GLU A 13 -8.41 -4.67 -3.25
CA GLU A 13 -9.61 -3.94 -3.62
C GLU A 13 -9.26 -2.49 -3.89
N ILE A 14 -9.48 -2.03 -5.12
CA ILE A 14 -9.29 -0.64 -5.50
C ILE A 14 -10.67 -0.08 -5.83
N CYS A 15 -11.13 0.84 -5.00
CA CYS A 15 -12.45 1.41 -5.16
C CYS A 15 -12.49 2.40 -6.33
N GLU A 16 -13.65 2.98 -6.59
CA GLU A 16 -13.89 3.82 -7.76
C GLU A 16 -13.09 5.12 -7.74
N ASN A 17 -12.84 5.64 -8.93
CA ASN A 17 -12.18 6.95 -9.14
C ASN A 17 -10.79 7.06 -8.56
N CYS A 18 -10.07 5.95 -8.43
CA CYS A 18 -8.69 5.98 -8.00
C CYS A 18 -7.76 6.21 -9.18
N ASN A 19 -6.70 6.98 -8.95
CA ASN A 19 -5.62 7.14 -9.90
C ASN A 19 -4.37 6.52 -9.31
N ILE A 20 -3.83 5.53 -10.02
CA ILE A 20 -2.62 4.82 -9.59
C ILE A 20 -1.55 5.11 -10.64
N ALA A 21 -0.51 5.80 -10.23
CA ALA A 21 0.59 6.14 -11.12
C ALA A 21 1.44 4.92 -11.46
N MET A 22 2.48 5.13 -12.25
CA MET A 22 3.32 4.04 -12.71
C MET A 22 4.15 3.43 -11.58
N ASN A 23 4.50 2.18 -11.74
CA ASN A 23 5.46 1.48 -10.90
C ASN A 23 5.06 1.42 -9.42
N VAL A 24 3.77 1.28 -9.16
CA VAL A 24 3.23 1.09 -7.81
C VAL A 24 3.20 -0.39 -7.51
N HIS A 25 3.65 -0.78 -6.32
CA HIS A 25 3.72 -2.16 -5.88
C HIS A 25 2.73 -2.42 -4.74
N PHE A 26 1.81 -3.35 -4.96
CA PHE A 26 0.86 -3.82 -3.95
C PHE A 26 1.36 -5.16 -3.46
N ILE A 27 1.88 -5.20 -2.25
CA ILE A 27 2.45 -6.42 -1.66
C ILE A 27 1.51 -6.91 -0.57
N ASN A 28 0.83 -8.03 -0.79
CA ASN A 28 -0.09 -8.56 0.21
C ASN A 28 0.37 -9.87 0.86
N GLY A 29 1.55 -10.35 0.49
CA GLY A 29 2.15 -11.53 1.07
C GLY A 29 3.39 -11.21 1.90
N THR A 30 3.57 -11.93 3.01
CA THR A 30 4.75 -11.84 3.84
C THR A 30 4.95 -13.18 4.55
N HIS A 31 5.83 -13.23 5.52
CA HIS A 31 6.10 -14.45 6.29
C HIS A 31 6.11 -14.14 7.78
N GLU A 32 5.72 -15.13 8.57
CA GLU A 32 6.01 -15.09 10.00
C GLU A 32 7.53 -15.06 10.20
N ILE A 33 7.98 -14.40 11.24
CA ILE A 33 9.40 -14.40 11.58
C ILE A 33 9.71 -15.68 12.34
N GLY A 34 10.53 -16.52 11.71
CA GLY A 34 10.94 -17.78 12.27
C GLY A 34 12.27 -17.69 13.02
N GLU A 35 12.87 -18.83 13.25
CA GLU A 35 14.13 -18.93 13.95
C GLU A 35 15.29 -18.42 13.08
N GLU A 36 16.46 -18.24 13.68
CA GLU A 36 17.59 -17.59 13.00
C GLU A 36 18.08 -18.34 11.77
N ASN A 37 17.87 -19.66 11.72
CA ASN A 37 18.28 -20.45 10.56
C ASN A 37 17.31 -20.32 9.38
N ARG A 38 16.11 -19.77 9.60
CA ARG A 38 15.14 -19.51 8.54
C ARG A 38 14.12 -18.46 8.99
N ARG A 39 14.46 -17.20 8.84
CA ARG A 39 13.60 -16.10 9.27
C ARG A 39 12.28 -16.03 8.54
N ALA A 40 12.24 -16.34 7.24
CA ALA A 40 10.99 -16.41 6.50
C ALA A 40 10.32 -17.76 6.77
N ALA A 41 9.51 -17.82 7.81
CA ALA A 41 8.80 -19.03 8.21
C ALA A 41 7.53 -19.20 7.38
N GLN A 42 6.40 -19.45 8.01
CA GLN A 42 5.14 -19.67 7.31
C GLN A 42 4.72 -18.42 6.54
N GLY A 43 4.32 -18.59 5.28
CA GLY A 43 3.78 -17.50 4.47
C GLY A 43 2.40 -17.09 4.98
N ILE A 44 2.15 -15.78 4.99
CA ILE A 44 0.85 -15.21 5.33
C ILE A 44 0.49 -14.14 4.31
N THR A 45 -0.81 -13.93 4.11
CA THR A 45 -1.33 -12.90 3.21
C THR A 45 -2.29 -12.01 3.95
N LYS A 46 -2.40 -10.75 3.52
CA LYS A 46 -3.34 -9.80 4.09
C LYS A 46 -3.88 -8.90 2.99
N ARG A 47 -5.18 -8.69 3.01
CA ARG A 47 -5.90 -7.90 2.04
C ARG A 47 -5.47 -6.44 2.08
N ILE A 48 -5.37 -5.80 0.90
CA ILE A 48 -5.13 -4.37 0.75
C ILE A 48 -6.40 -3.72 0.20
N VAL A 49 -6.76 -2.57 0.74
CA VAL A 49 -7.91 -1.79 0.27
C VAL A 49 -7.45 -0.37 -0.03
N VAL A 50 -7.86 0.14 -1.19
CA VAL A 50 -7.65 1.54 -1.57
C VAL A 50 -9.01 2.20 -1.68
N GLY A 51 -9.28 3.16 -0.81
CA GLY A 51 -10.55 3.87 -0.76
C GLY A 51 -10.79 4.75 -1.98
N ALA A 52 -12.07 5.00 -2.27
CA ALA A 52 -12.49 5.73 -3.46
C ALA A 52 -11.84 7.11 -3.57
N GLY A 53 -11.53 7.53 -4.78
CA GLY A 53 -10.99 8.86 -5.06
C GLY A 53 -9.53 9.07 -4.70
N SER A 54 -8.83 8.04 -4.28
CA SER A 54 -7.44 8.19 -3.86
C SER A 54 -6.47 8.28 -5.04
N TRP A 55 -5.38 8.97 -4.83
CA TRP A 55 -4.33 9.16 -5.83
C TRP A 55 -3.00 8.65 -5.27
N ILE A 56 -2.50 7.57 -5.86
CA ILE A 56 -1.24 6.95 -5.43
C ILE A 56 -0.14 7.36 -6.39
N GLY A 57 0.86 8.07 -5.87
CA GLY A 57 1.99 8.54 -6.65
C GLY A 57 2.89 7.41 -7.13
N ALA A 58 3.70 7.69 -8.15
CA ALA A 58 4.60 6.71 -8.76
C ALA A 58 5.60 6.13 -7.74
N ASP A 59 6.03 4.91 -7.98
CA ASP A 59 7.06 4.23 -7.18
C ASP A 59 6.68 4.00 -5.72
N THR A 60 5.39 4.04 -5.41
CA THR A 60 4.88 3.76 -4.06
C THR A 60 4.83 2.26 -3.83
N ILE A 61 5.18 1.85 -2.62
CA ILE A 61 5.07 0.47 -2.17
C ILE A 61 4.03 0.42 -1.06
N ILE A 62 3.03 -0.45 -1.23
CA ILE A 62 1.97 -0.65 -0.24
C ILE A 62 2.13 -2.03 0.36
N MET A 63 2.27 -2.07 1.68
CA MET A 63 2.58 -3.29 2.42
C MET A 63 1.33 -4.08 2.78
N PRO A 64 1.50 -5.37 3.16
CA PRO A 64 0.35 -6.24 3.45
C PRO A 64 -0.59 -5.68 4.52
N GLY A 65 -1.88 -5.82 4.28
CA GLY A 65 -2.92 -5.48 5.25
C GLY A 65 -3.26 -4.01 5.36
N VAL A 66 -2.66 -3.16 4.53
CA VAL A 66 -2.91 -1.71 4.60
C VAL A 66 -4.28 -1.38 4.02
N THR A 67 -5.02 -0.53 4.73
CA THR A 67 -6.24 0.10 4.24
C THR A 67 -5.96 1.59 4.03
N ILE A 68 -6.08 2.03 2.79
CA ILE A 68 -5.96 3.44 2.42
C ILE A 68 -7.37 4.02 2.39
N GLY A 69 -7.59 5.08 3.14
CA GLY A 69 -8.89 5.73 3.22
C GLY A 69 -9.35 6.34 1.91
N LYS A 70 -10.49 7.03 1.94
CA LYS A 70 -11.07 7.72 0.78
C LYS A 70 -10.39 9.06 0.56
N GLY A 71 -10.19 9.43 -0.69
CA GLY A 71 -9.64 10.74 -1.02
C GLY A 71 -8.23 10.98 -0.50
N VAL A 72 -7.42 9.93 -0.41
CA VAL A 72 -6.05 10.04 0.07
C VAL A 72 -5.11 10.32 -1.10
N VAL A 73 -4.15 11.21 -0.88
CA VAL A 73 -3.07 11.45 -1.83
C VAL A 73 -1.78 10.90 -1.24
N ILE A 74 -1.10 10.06 -2.00
CA ILE A 74 0.19 9.49 -1.60
C ILE A 74 1.27 10.02 -2.53
N GLY A 75 2.26 10.69 -1.95
CA GLY A 75 3.36 11.28 -2.72
C GLY A 75 4.27 10.21 -3.32
N THR A 76 4.90 10.58 -4.43
CA THR A 76 5.81 9.70 -5.18
C THR A 76 6.89 9.08 -4.29
N GLY A 77 7.15 7.80 -4.49
CA GLY A 77 8.22 7.09 -3.80
C GLY A 77 7.92 6.73 -2.36
N SER A 78 6.69 6.77 -1.93
CA SER A 78 6.31 6.50 -0.54
C SER A 78 6.32 5.00 -0.23
N LEU A 79 6.53 4.69 1.05
CA LEU A 79 6.39 3.34 1.59
C LEU A 79 5.25 3.35 2.61
N ILE A 80 4.16 2.65 2.29
CA ILE A 80 2.95 2.63 3.12
C ILE A 80 2.96 1.39 3.98
N THR A 81 3.14 1.59 5.29
CA THR A 81 3.25 0.49 6.26
C THR A 81 2.10 0.44 7.26
N THR A 82 1.26 1.48 7.28
CA THR A 82 0.12 1.58 8.20
C THR A 82 -1.12 2.06 7.44
N ASP A 83 -2.28 1.90 8.05
CA ASP A 83 -3.52 2.43 7.48
C ASP A 83 -3.46 3.95 7.40
N LEU A 84 -4.09 4.50 6.37
CA LEU A 84 -4.13 5.94 6.13
C LEU A 84 -5.56 6.44 6.27
N GLU A 85 -5.71 7.56 6.97
CA GLU A 85 -7.02 8.18 7.21
C GLU A 85 -7.55 8.89 5.96
N ASP A 86 -8.87 9.04 5.89
CA ASP A 86 -9.54 9.72 4.78
C ASP A 86 -9.06 11.16 4.59
N ASN A 87 -9.09 11.62 3.35
CA ASN A 87 -8.93 13.04 3.00
C ASN A 87 -7.65 13.65 3.57
N ALA A 88 -6.52 13.06 3.22
CA ALA A 88 -5.22 13.51 3.70
C ALA A 88 -4.13 13.21 2.67
N ILE A 89 -3.03 13.92 2.80
CA ILE A 89 -1.83 13.70 2.00
C ILE A 89 -0.79 13.05 2.88
N TYR A 90 -0.24 11.94 2.40
CA TYR A 90 0.85 11.23 3.06
C TYR A 90 2.03 11.10 2.11
N PHE A 91 3.24 11.15 2.64
CA PHE A 91 4.41 10.78 1.86
C PHE A 91 5.59 10.41 2.76
N GLY A 92 6.59 9.78 2.17
CA GLY A 92 7.84 9.41 2.84
C GLY A 92 8.04 7.91 2.97
N ARG A 93 9.15 7.53 3.59
CA ARG A 93 9.58 6.14 3.77
C ARG A 93 10.07 5.93 5.20
N PRO A 94 9.24 5.51 6.14
CA PRO A 94 7.81 5.23 6.00
C PRO A 94 6.98 6.51 5.87
N ALA A 95 5.82 6.38 5.25
CA ALA A 95 4.96 7.52 4.99
C ALA A 95 4.42 8.12 6.29
N ARG A 96 4.35 9.45 6.29
CA ARG A 96 3.81 10.23 7.41
C ARG A 96 2.77 11.20 6.90
N LEU A 97 1.82 11.55 7.75
CA LEU A 97 0.82 12.55 7.43
C LEU A 97 1.52 13.89 7.12
N TYR A 98 1.25 14.42 5.94
CA TYR A 98 1.75 15.72 5.52
C TYR A 98 0.72 16.80 5.77
N LYS A 99 -0.52 16.56 5.36
CA LYS A 99 -1.57 17.57 5.43
C LYS A 99 -2.94 16.90 5.34
N LYS A 100 -3.89 17.38 6.11
CA LYS A 100 -5.31 17.02 5.94
C LYS A 100 -5.95 17.90 4.90
N LEU A 101 -6.82 17.30 4.11
CA LEU A 101 -7.53 18.00 3.04
C LEU A 101 -8.94 18.40 3.46
#